data_256251180f1d554b8f1521796924706a
#
_entry.id   256251180f1d554b8f1521796924706a
#
_cell.length_a   1.000
_cell.length_b   1.000
_cell.length_c   1.000
_cell.angle_alpha   90.00
_cell.angle_beta   90.00
_cell.angle_gamma   90.00
#
_symmetry.space_group_name_H-M   'P 1'
#
loop_
_entity.id
_entity.type
_entity.pdbx_description
1 polymer ?
#
loop_
_entity_poly.entity_id
_entity_poly.type
_entity_poly.pdbx_seq_one_letter_code
_entity_poly.pdbx_strand_id
1 'polypeptide(L)'
;ASDHAPHLKEEKMQINYPYGVPGLETMLPLLLNSVNEKRLTIKRLVQLCCENPAKIFKIKNKGFIKEGFDADLAIIDLDLEKEVENDKLMTKCKWSPFHGWRLKGWPITTIVNGNIVYDNGQMHNIRAREVSYNV
;
A
#
# COMPACT_ATOMS: atom_id res chain seq x y z
N ALA A 1 9.37 -0.57 -3.52
CA ALA A 1 9.23 -0.25 -2.10
C ALA A 1 8.52 1.08 -1.93
N SER A 2 7.84 1.29 -0.79
CA SER A 2 7.15 2.56 -0.48
C SER A 2 8.10 3.65 0.01
N ASP A 3 9.28 3.26 0.44
CA ASP A 3 10.27 4.14 1.11
C ASP A 3 9.63 4.97 2.27
N HIS A 4 8.76 4.31 3.01
CA HIS A 4 7.96 4.91 4.07
C HIS A 4 8.82 5.41 5.22
N ALA A 5 8.87 6.73 5.40
CA ALA A 5 9.59 7.40 6.48
C ALA A 5 8.62 8.26 7.31
N PRO A 6 7.95 7.67 8.33
CA PRO A 6 6.83 8.31 9.05
C PRO A 6 7.30 9.22 10.18
N HIS A 7 8.20 10.15 9.88
CA HIS A 7 8.62 11.19 10.81
C HIS A 7 7.48 12.17 11.10
N LEU A 8 7.44 12.72 12.31
CA LEU A 8 6.44 13.71 12.68
C LEU A 8 6.65 15.01 11.90
N LYS A 9 5.59 15.75 11.69
CA LYS A 9 5.65 17.03 10.97
C LYS A 9 6.54 18.05 11.71
N GLU A 10 6.52 18.02 13.03
CA GLU A 10 7.35 18.85 13.92
C GLU A 10 8.84 18.51 13.78
N GLU A 11 9.18 17.24 13.60
CA GLU A 11 10.57 16.80 13.35
C GLU A 11 11.07 17.32 12.01
N LYS A 12 10.19 17.39 11.00
CA LYS A 12 10.52 17.93 9.67
C LYS A 12 10.80 19.44 9.66
N MET A 13 10.41 20.17 10.71
CA MET A 13 10.62 21.62 10.85
C MET A 13 11.91 21.98 11.62
N GLN A 14 12.65 20.99 12.09
CA GLN A 14 13.90 21.21 12.82
C GLN A 14 15.07 21.54 11.87
N ILE A 15 16.13 22.18 12.38
CA ILE A 15 17.34 22.51 11.58
C ILE A 15 17.96 21.23 10.98
N ASN A 16 18.02 20.14 11.75
CA ASN A 16 18.51 18.83 11.33
C ASN A 16 17.32 17.88 11.07
N TYR A 17 16.44 18.23 10.13
CA TYR A 17 15.26 17.42 9.84
C TYR A 17 15.63 16.07 9.20
N PRO A 18 14.95 15.00 9.58
CA PRO A 18 15.14 13.69 8.94
C PRO A 18 14.59 13.70 7.51
N TYR A 19 15.26 12.99 6.59
CA TYR A 19 14.84 12.85 5.21
C TYR A 19 13.68 11.84 5.05
N GLY A 20 13.03 11.85 3.89
CA GLY A 20 11.94 10.95 3.53
C GLY A 20 10.56 11.46 3.94
N VAL A 21 9.54 10.76 3.49
CA VAL A 21 8.11 11.10 3.67
C VAL A 21 7.28 9.85 3.97
N PRO A 22 6.12 9.97 4.63
CA PRO A 22 5.22 8.84 4.77
C PRO A 22 4.57 8.52 3.43
N GLY A 23 4.76 7.29 2.93
CA GLY A 23 4.28 6.86 1.61
C GLY A 23 3.46 5.57 1.61
N LEU A 24 3.34 4.86 2.77
CA LEU A 24 2.77 3.52 2.79
C LEU A 24 1.29 3.51 2.34
N GLU A 25 0.46 4.37 2.90
CA GLU A 25 -0.98 4.40 2.60
C GLU A 25 -1.31 4.98 1.22
N THR A 26 -0.43 5.84 0.68
CA THR A 26 -0.66 6.52 -0.59
C THR A 26 -0.02 5.83 -1.80
N MET A 27 0.90 4.88 -1.59
CA MET A 27 1.60 4.20 -2.69
C MET A 27 0.63 3.54 -3.67
N LEU A 28 -0.28 2.69 -3.19
CA LEU A 28 -1.20 1.97 -4.06
C LEU A 28 -2.20 2.91 -4.74
N PRO A 29 -2.87 3.86 -4.07
CA PRO A 29 -3.74 4.84 -4.72
C PRO A 29 -3.03 5.68 -5.81
N LEU A 30 -1.80 6.12 -5.59
CA LEU A 30 -1.01 6.86 -6.60
C LEU A 30 -0.73 6.01 -7.84
N LEU A 31 -0.41 4.74 -7.66
CA LEU A 31 -0.18 3.81 -8.78
C LEU A 31 -1.47 3.48 -9.51
N LEU A 32 -2.60 3.29 -8.80
CA LEU A 32 -3.92 3.07 -9.41
C LEU A 32 -4.39 4.31 -10.18
N ASN A 33 -4.15 5.51 -9.66
CA ASN A 33 -4.40 6.75 -10.38
C ASN A 33 -3.58 6.81 -11.67
N SER A 34 -2.31 6.39 -11.64
CA SER A 34 -1.48 6.29 -12.85
C SER A 34 -1.99 5.26 -13.85
N VAL A 35 -2.68 4.19 -13.39
CA VAL A 35 -3.38 3.25 -14.29
C VAL A 35 -4.57 3.93 -14.95
N ASN A 36 -5.38 4.67 -14.19
CA ASN A 36 -6.53 5.42 -14.73
C ASN A 36 -6.10 6.48 -15.76
N GLU A 37 -4.96 7.12 -15.54
CA GLU A 37 -4.36 8.07 -16.48
C GLU A 37 -3.64 7.40 -17.66
N LYS A 38 -3.70 6.07 -17.79
CA LYS A 38 -3.04 5.28 -18.86
C LYS A 38 -1.51 5.41 -18.91
N ARG A 39 -0.88 5.88 -17.83
CA ARG A 39 0.59 5.94 -17.66
C ARG A 39 1.17 4.60 -17.24
N LEU A 40 0.34 3.72 -16.66
CA LEU A 40 0.70 2.40 -16.18
C LEU A 40 -0.42 1.41 -16.56
N THR A 41 -0.08 0.16 -16.85
CA THR A 41 -1.10 -0.89 -16.98
C THR A 41 -1.29 -1.62 -15.65
N ILE A 42 -2.50 -2.13 -15.39
CA ILE A 42 -2.77 -2.91 -14.18
C ILE A 42 -1.86 -4.14 -14.09
N LYS A 43 -1.58 -4.79 -15.22
CA LYS A 43 -0.62 -5.91 -15.29
C LYS A 43 0.77 -5.49 -14.81
N ARG A 44 1.24 -4.32 -15.25
CA ARG A 44 2.55 -3.82 -14.85
C ARG A 44 2.59 -3.44 -13.38
N LEU A 45 1.51 -2.87 -12.85
CA LEU A 45 1.36 -2.58 -11.41
C LEU A 45 1.50 -3.86 -10.59
N VAL A 46 0.78 -4.94 -10.95
CA VAL A 46 0.87 -6.25 -10.27
C VAL A 46 2.30 -6.79 -10.32
N GLN A 47 2.96 -6.72 -11.48
CA GLN A 47 4.36 -7.12 -11.57
C GLN A 47 5.28 -6.34 -10.62
N LEU A 48 5.12 -5.01 -10.56
CA LEU A 48 5.98 -4.14 -9.75
C LEU A 48 5.75 -4.31 -8.25
N CYS A 49 4.49 -4.49 -7.84
CA CYS A 49 4.11 -4.47 -6.42
C CYS A 49 3.98 -5.86 -5.79
N CYS A 50 3.78 -6.91 -6.61
CA CYS A 50 3.53 -8.27 -6.12
C CYS A 50 4.56 -9.27 -6.64
N GLU A 51 4.57 -9.53 -7.95
CA GLU A 51 5.38 -10.60 -8.53
C GLU A 51 6.89 -10.38 -8.36
N ASN A 52 7.39 -9.21 -8.76
CA ASN A 52 8.83 -8.93 -8.76
C ASN A 52 9.41 -8.86 -7.35
N PRO A 53 8.78 -8.20 -6.36
CA PRO A 53 9.25 -8.26 -4.98
C PRO A 53 9.30 -9.70 -4.44
N ALA A 54 8.27 -10.50 -4.69
CA ALA A 54 8.26 -11.89 -4.26
C ALA A 54 9.40 -12.72 -4.87
N LYS A 55 9.71 -12.50 -6.15
CA LYS A 55 10.83 -13.15 -6.85
C LYS A 55 12.20 -12.67 -6.34
N ILE A 56 12.39 -11.34 -6.23
CA ILE A 56 13.67 -10.74 -5.84
C ILE A 56 14.07 -11.17 -4.42
N PHE A 57 13.11 -11.12 -3.49
CA PHE A 57 13.33 -11.50 -2.10
C PHE A 57 13.10 -12.99 -1.83
N LYS A 58 12.82 -13.79 -2.86
CA LYS A 58 12.57 -15.25 -2.75
C LYS A 58 11.47 -15.58 -1.73
N ILE A 59 10.42 -14.78 -1.66
CA ILE A 59 9.30 -14.98 -0.71
C ILE A 59 8.48 -16.19 -1.14
N LYS A 60 8.25 -17.12 -0.22
CA LYS A 60 7.46 -18.33 -0.48
C LYS A 60 5.98 -18.02 -0.57
N ASN A 61 5.30 -18.65 -1.52
CA ASN A 61 3.84 -18.69 -1.65
C ASN A 61 3.15 -17.31 -1.70
N LYS A 62 3.86 -16.26 -2.16
CA LYS A 62 3.32 -14.90 -2.29
C LYS A 62 3.59 -14.30 -3.66
N GLY A 63 2.92 -13.18 -3.95
CA GLY A 63 3.08 -12.40 -5.19
C GLY A 63 2.25 -12.88 -6.38
N PHE A 64 1.52 -13.99 -6.25
CA PHE A 64 0.67 -14.56 -7.30
C PHE A 64 -0.65 -15.07 -6.74
N ILE A 65 -1.73 -14.93 -7.52
CA ILE A 65 -3.00 -15.63 -7.27
C ILE A 65 -2.89 -17.01 -7.91
N LYS A 66 -2.58 -18.00 -7.09
CA LYS A 66 -2.35 -19.39 -7.53
C LYS A 66 -2.71 -20.36 -6.42
N GLU A 67 -3.21 -21.53 -6.80
CA GLU A 67 -3.46 -22.64 -5.86
C GLU A 67 -2.19 -23.01 -5.09
N GLY A 68 -2.32 -23.20 -3.77
CA GLY A 68 -1.21 -23.46 -2.85
C GLY A 68 -0.46 -22.19 -2.37
N PHE A 69 -0.84 -21.00 -2.85
CA PHE A 69 -0.29 -19.74 -2.39
C PHE A 69 -1.11 -19.15 -1.22
N ASP A 70 -0.48 -18.32 -0.42
CA ASP A 70 -1.17 -17.60 0.65
C ASP A 70 -2.22 -16.66 0.04
N ALA A 71 -3.40 -16.62 0.65
CA ALA A 71 -4.46 -15.70 0.26
C ALA A 71 -4.18 -14.29 0.83
N ASP A 72 -3.17 -13.62 0.27
CA ASP A 72 -2.85 -12.22 0.52
C ASP A 72 -3.32 -11.40 -0.69
N LEU A 73 -4.46 -10.74 -0.54
CA LEU A 73 -5.17 -10.12 -1.64
C LEU A 73 -5.53 -8.68 -1.31
N ALA A 74 -5.53 -7.81 -2.31
CA ALA A 74 -6.15 -6.49 -2.25
C ALA A 74 -7.28 -6.44 -3.29
N ILE A 75 -8.49 -6.15 -2.85
CA ILE A 75 -9.62 -5.84 -3.72
C ILE A 75 -9.60 -4.34 -3.94
N ILE A 76 -9.62 -3.93 -5.19
CA ILE A 76 -9.51 -2.53 -5.60
C ILE A 76 -10.76 -2.10 -6.36
N ASP A 77 -11.16 -0.86 -6.16
CA ASP A 77 -12.15 -0.18 -6.99
C ASP A 77 -11.41 0.87 -7.84
N LEU A 78 -11.38 0.66 -9.16
CA LEU A 78 -10.68 1.53 -10.10
C LEU A 78 -11.42 2.86 -10.35
N ASP A 79 -12.72 2.91 -10.06
CA ASP A 79 -13.53 4.10 -10.29
C ASP A 79 -13.71 4.97 -9.06
N LEU A 80 -13.39 4.44 -7.88
CA LEU A 80 -13.52 5.17 -6.62
C LEU A 80 -12.55 6.35 -6.58
N GLU A 81 -13.10 7.55 -6.42
CA GLU A 81 -12.32 8.78 -6.24
C GLU A 81 -12.35 9.22 -4.78
N LYS A 82 -11.18 9.51 -4.22
CA LYS A 82 -11.04 10.11 -2.88
C LYS A 82 -9.93 11.15 -2.88
N GLU A 83 -10.06 12.10 -1.98
CA GLU A 83 -8.98 13.03 -1.62
C GLU A 83 -8.10 12.42 -0.53
N VAL A 84 -6.80 12.65 -0.61
CA VAL A 84 -5.85 12.29 0.45
C VAL A 84 -5.98 13.32 1.57
N GLU A 85 -6.55 12.92 2.68
CA GLU A 85 -6.79 13.80 3.84
C GLU A 85 -5.94 13.35 5.03
N ASN A 86 -5.15 14.27 5.61
CA ASN A 86 -4.22 13.97 6.69
C ASN A 86 -4.89 13.35 7.93
N ASP A 87 -6.05 13.85 8.30
CA ASP A 87 -6.83 13.39 9.46
C ASP A 87 -7.43 11.98 9.29
N LYS A 88 -7.59 11.53 8.04
CA LYS A 88 -8.07 10.19 7.72
C LYS A 88 -6.97 9.13 7.64
N LEU A 89 -5.69 9.54 7.68
CA LEU A 89 -4.58 8.59 7.63
C LEU A 89 -4.49 7.75 8.90
N MET A 90 -4.24 6.46 8.72
CA MET A 90 -3.97 5.52 9.82
C MET A 90 -2.54 5.63 10.34
N THR A 91 -1.59 6.04 9.49
CA THR A 91 -0.19 6.28 9.85
C THR A 91 -0.08 7.24 11.03
N LYS A 92 0.70 6.89 12.05
CA LYS A 92 0.80 7.65 13.32
C LYS A 92 1.24 9.09 13.15
N CYS A 93 2.04 9.40 12.15
CA CYS A 93 2.51 10.76 11.87
C CYS A 93 1.42 11.70 11.33
N LYS A 94 0.27 11.17 10.91
CA LYS A 94 -0.93 11.93 10.49
C LYS A 94 -0.67 13.04 9.46
N TRP A 95 0.24 12.80 8.52
CA TRP A 95 0.43 13.69 7.38
C TRP A 95 0.91 12.93 6.15
N SER A 96 0.68 13.51 4.97
CA SER A 96 1.18 13.02 3.69
C SER A 96 1.61 14.20 2.82
N PRO A 97 2.68 14.06 2.01
CA PRO A 97 3.03 15.06 1.00
C PRO A 97 1.98 15.18 -0.10
N PHE A 98 1.06 14.23 -0.18
CA PHE A 98 -0.02 14.18 -1.17
C PHE A 98 -1.36 14.69 -0.62
N HIS A 99 -1.38 15.31 0.58
CA HIS A 99 -2.59 15.91 1.14
C HIS A 99 -3.25 16.88 0.16
N GLY A 100 -4.56 16.77 -0.01
CA GLY A 100 -5.35 17.55 -0.97
C GLY A 100 -5.37 16.97 -2.40
N TRP A 101 -4.57 15.95 -2.69
CA TRP A 101 -4.60 15.31 -4.02
C TRP A 101 -5.86 14.44 -4.16
N ARG A 102 -6.58 14.62 -5.25
CA ARG A 102 -7.66 13.74 -5.66
C ARG A 102 -7.10 12.60 -6.50
N LEU A 103 -7.28 11.37 -6.03
CA LEU A 103 -6.79 10.16 -6.69
C LEU A 103 -7.97 9.26 -7.07
N LYS A 104 -7.88 8.67 -8.26
CA LYS A 104 -8.85 7.69 -8.75
C LYS A 104 -8.23 6.28 -8.72
N GLY A 105 -8.94 5.35 -8.09
CA GLY A 105 -8.51 3.98 -7.83
C GLY A 105 -8.04 3.79 -6.39
N TRP A 106 -8.78 2.97 -5.61
CA TRP A 106 -8.51 2.75 -4.18
C TRP A 106 -8.69 1.29 -3.78
N PRO A 107 -7.90 0.79 -2.82
CA PRO A 107 -8.19 -0.48 -2.18
C PRO A 107 -9.46 -0.33 -1.32
N ILE A 108 -10.35 -1.30 -1.42
CA ILE A 108 -11.58 -1.37 -0.63
C ILE A 108 -11.52 -2.48 0.41
N THR A 109 -10.83 -3.59 0.11
CA THR A 109 -10.63 -4.69 1.05
C THR A 109 -9.21 -5.21 0.98
N THR A 110 -8.62 -5.54 2.12
CA THR A 110 -7.31 -6.22 2.21
C THR A 110 -7.48 -7.52 2.98
N ILE A 111 -6.97 -8.59 2.40
CA ILE A 111 -6.98 -9.94 2.96
C ILE A 111 -5.53 -10.36 3.21
N VAL A 112 -5.24 -10.87 4.41
CA VAL A 112 -3.93 -11.40 4.78
C VAL A 112 -4.09 -12.79 5.35
N ASN A 113 -3.39 -13.76 4.78
CA ASN A 113 -3.50 -15.19 5.13
C ASN A 113 -4.96 -15.69 5.16
N GLY A 114 -5.78 -15.23 4.21
CA GLY A 114 -7.20 -15.61 4.12
C GLY A 114 -8.15 -14.85 5.06
N ASN A 115 -7.66 -13.91 5.87
CA ASN A 115 -8.48 -13.13 6.79
C ASN A 115 -8.61 -11.68 6.31
N ILE A 116 -9.80 -11.13 6.37
CA ILE A 116 -10.04 -9.71 6.07
C ILE A 116 -9.43 -8.88 7.20
N VAL A 117 -8.41 -8.06 6.89
CA VAL A 117 -7.72 -7.17 7.83
C VAL A 117 -8.15 -5.72 7.67
N TYR A 118 -8.68 -5.35 6.51
CA TYR A 118 -9.24 -4.04 6.22
C TYR A 118 -10.45 -4.20 5.31
N ASP A 119 -11.53 -3.51 5.59
CA ASP A 119 -12.72 -3.46 4.75
C ASP A 119 -13.41 -2.10 4.84
N ASN A 120 -13.49 -1.39 3.72
CA ASN A 120 -14.21 -0.12 3.58
C ASN A 120 -13.96 0.91 4.72
N GLY A 121 -12.71 1.07 5.13
CA GLY A 121 -12.32 2.01 6.20
C GLY A 121 -12.23 1.38 7.59
N GLN A 122 -12.65 0.14 7.75
CA GLN A 122 -12.60 -0.58 9.03
C GLN A 122 -11.37 -1.49 9.09
N MET A 123 -10.60 -1.37 10.16
CA MET A 123 -9.46 -2.24 10.45
C MET A 123 -9.89 -3.38 11.37
N HIS A 124 -9.48 -4.61 11.04
CA HIS A 124 -9.67 -5.79 11.88
C HIS A 124 -8.35 -6.21 12.51
N ASN A 125 -8.34 -6.40 13.82
CA ASN A 125 -7.12 -6.79 14.55
C ASN A 125 -6.88 -8.30 14.41
N ILE A 126 -6.23 -8.68 13.31
CA ILE A 126 -5.88 -10.06 12.99
C ILE A 126 -4.36 -10.19 12.96
N ARG A 127 -3.84 -11.19 13.66
CA ARG A 127 -2.41 -11.48 13.65
C ARG A 127 -2.03 -12.24 12.38
N ALA A 128 -1.17 -11.64 11.56
CA ALA A 128 -0.59 -12.28 10.40
C ALA A 128 0.47 -13.34 10.79
N ARG A 129 0.77 -14.25 9.88
CA ARG A 129 1.89 -15.20 10.00
C ARG A 129 3.18 -14.56 9.50
N GLU A 130 4.29 -14.99 10.04
CA GLU A 130 5.61 -14.60 9.56
C GLU A 130 5.83 -15.03 8.11
N VAL A 131 6.50 -14.17 7.35
CA VAL A 131 6.85 -14.46 5.95
C VAL A 131 8.02 -15.43 5.90
N SER A 132 7.95 -16.44 5.06
CA SER A 132 9.03 -17.40 4.84
C SER A 132 9.70 -17.18 3.48
N TYR A 133 10.99 -17.56 3.39
CA TYR A 133 11.82 -17.37 2.21
C TYR A 133 12.33 -18.71 1.67
N ASN A 134 12.58 -18.76 0.37
CA ASN A 134 13.32 -19.86 -0.24
C ASN A 134 14.83 -19.62 -0.02
N VAL A 135 15.48 -20.52 0.69
CA VAL A 135 16.91 -20.51 0.92
C VAL A 135 17.63 -21.09 -0.30
#